data_600b05d2084862eacf1d3c967c66347d
#
_entry.id   600b05d2084862eacf1d3c967c66347d
#
_cell.length_a   1.000
_cell.length_b   1.000
_cell.length_c   1.000
_cell.angle_alpha   90.00
_cell.angle_beta   90.00
_cell.angle_gamma   90.00
#
_symmetry.space_group_name_H-M   'P 1'
#
loop_
_entity.id
_entity.type
_entity.pdbx_description
1 polymer ?
#
loop_
_entity_poly.entity_id
_entity_poly.type
_entity_poly.pdbx_seq_one_letter_code
_entity_poly.pdbx_strand_id
1 'polypeptide(L)'
;MSEDQKKQLEEQLWNIANTLRGKMNADEFRDYILGFIFYKYLAEKMEIYANGILKTDGIKYKSINETTKNGAEYIDAIREEALETLGYFLKPNELFSEVAKRGNSDIEGQSNFIIEDLQKILINIQLSTMGTESEDDFDNLFEDMDLNSTKLGKSPEARNEII
;
A
#
# COMPACT_ATOMS: atom_id res chain seq x y z
N MET A 1 -9.20 13.79 12.81
CA MET A 1 -10.24 12.83 12.42
C MET A 1 -11.53 13.22 13.12
N SER A 2 -12.64 13.42 12.36
CA SER A 2 -13.94 13.75 12.95
C SER A 2 -14.54 12.53 13.68
N GLU A 3 -15.50 12.77 14.59
CA GLU A 3 -16.23 11.69 15.29
C GLU A 3 -16.93 10.74 14.30
N ASP A 4 -17.49 11.30 13.20
CA ASP A 4 -18.14 10.49 12.16
C ASP A 4 -17.15 9.61 11.41
N GLN A 5 -15.96 10.13 11.09
CA GLN A 5 -14.89 9.33 10.45
C GLN A 5 -14.39 8.21 11.36
N LYS A 6 -14.27 8.48 12.65
CA LYS A 6 -13.90 7.48 13.65
C LYS A 6 -14.94 6.36 13.71
N LYS A 7 -16.23 6.72 13.78
CA LYS A 7 -17.33 5.77 13.83
C LYS A 7 -17.39 4.90 12.58
N GLN A 8 -17.23 5.50 11.39
CA GLN A 8 -17.18 4.75 10.14
C GLN A 8 -16.00 3.77 10.11
N LEU A 9 -14.82 4.18 10.58
CA LEU A 9 -13.66 3.30 10.67
C LEU A 9 -13.92 2.14 11.64
N GLU A 10 -14.49 2.41 12.80
CA GLU A 10 -14.86 1.38 13.80
C GLU A 10 -15.85 0.37 13.19
N GLU A 11 -16.88 0.83 12.48
CA GLU A 11 -17.85 -0.03 11.80
C GLU A 11 -17.19 -0.90 10.71
N GLN A 12 -16.30 -0.34 9.91
CA GLN A 12 -15.58 -1.07 8.88
C GLN A 12 -14.66 -2.15 9.48
N LEU A 13 -13.88 -1.79 10.50
CA LEU A 13 -13.02 -2.74 11.21
C LEU A 13 -13.83 -3.87 11.85
N TRP A 14 -15.00 -3.54 12.43
CA TRP A 14 -15.88 -4.53 13.03
C TRP A 14 -16.49 -5.48 11.99
N ASN A 15 -16.87 -4.98 10.82
CA ASN A 15 -17.37 -5.79 9.72
C ASN A 15 -16.31 -6.75 9.19
N ILE A 16 -15.07 -6.27 9.00
CA ILE A 16 -13.94 -7.11 8.59
C ILE A 16 -13.67 -8.19 9.65
N ALA A 17 -13.63 -7.82 10.92
CA ALA A 17 -13.45 -8.76 12.02
C ALA A 17 -14.53 -9.86 12.04
N ASN A 18 -15.78 -9.49 11.80
CA ASN A 18 -16.89 -10.46 11.73
C ASN A 18 -16.77 -11.39 10.51
N THR A 19 -16.34 -10.87 9.36
CA THR A 19 -16.14 -11.65 8.13
C THR A 19 -15.04 -12.70 8.32
N LEU A 20 -13.98 -12.36 9.04
CA LEU A 20 -12.83 -13.22 9.28
C LEU A 20 -12.97 -14.10 10.55
N ARG A 21 -14.01 -13.85 11.36
CA ARG A 21 -14.25 -14.63 12.58
C ARG A 21 -14.38 -16.11 12.29
N GLY A 22 -13.55 -16.93 12.96
CA GLY A 22 -13.49 -18.37 12.75
C GLY A 22 -12.67 -18.83 11.53
N LYS A 23 -12.15 -17.92 10.73
CA LYS A 23 -11.26 -18.22 9.59
C LYS A 23 -9.79 -18.11 9.98
N MET A 24 -9.47 -17.18 10.86
CA MET A 24 -8.12 -16.96 11.39
C MET A 24 -8.17 -16.62 12.88
N ASN A 25 -7.05 -16.77 13.56
CA ASN A 25 -6.93 -16.39 14.96
C ASN A 25 -6.78 -14.87 15.13
N ALA A 26 -6.86 -14.40 16.37
CA ALA A 26 -6.83 -12.97 16.68
C ALA A 26 -5.47 -12.32 16.33
N ASP A 27 -4.37 -13.05 16.49
CA ASP A 27 -3.03 -12.53 16.18
C ASP A 27 -2.82 -12.38 14.67
N GLU A 28 -3.20 -13.39 13.89
CA GLU A 28 -3.16 -13.32 12.43
C GLU A 28 -4.00 -12.14 11.91
N PHE A 29 -5.23 -11.97 12.41
CA PHE A 29 -6.11 -10.86 12.05
C PHE A 29 -5.46 -9.50 12.37
N ARG A 30 -4.88 -9.36 13.56
CA ARG A 30 -4.16 -8.16 13.97
C ARG A 30 -3.03 -7.83 13.01
N ASP A 31 -2.23 -8.80 12.60
CA ASP A 31 -1.06 -8.60 11.76
C ASP A 31 -1.45 -8.10 10.36
N TYR A 32 -2.53 -8.63 9.77
CA TYR A 32 -3.10 -8.10 8.52
C TYR A 32 -3.57 -6.65 8.66
N ILE A 33 -4.36 -6.35 9.69
CA ILE A 33 -4.89 -4.98 9.92
C ILE A 33 -3.75 -3.99 10.14
N LEU A 34 -2.80 -4.31 10.99
CA LEU A 34 -1.67 -3.43 11.26
C LEU A 34 -0.79 -3.23 10.02
N GLY A 35 -0.52 -4.29 9.26
CA GLY A 35 0.25 -4.21 8.03
C GLY A 35 -0.40 -3.29 6.99
N PHE A 36 -1.72 -3.40 6.77
CA PHE A 36 -2.44 -2.52 5.85
C PHE A 36 -2.54 -1.08 6.33
N ILE A 37 -2.77 -0.85 7.62
CA ILE A 37 -2.76 0.50 8.20
C ILE A 37 -1.37 1.12 8.00
N PHE A 38 -0.32 0.36 8.23
CA PHE A 38 1.04 0.83 8.09
C PHE A 38 1.39 1.12 6.63
N TYR A 39 1.03 0.22 5.70
CA TYR A 39 1.19 0.47 4.26
C TYR A 39 0.47 1.74 3.83
N LYS A 40 -0.79 1.92 4.24
CA LYS A 40 -1.56 3.14 3.94
C LYS A 40 -0.85 4.39 4.45
N TYR A 41 -0.37 4.35 5.68
CA TYR A 41 0.38 5.47 6.28
C TYR A 41 1.64 5.80 5.47
N LEU A 42 2.44 4.80 5.12
CA LEU A 42 3.65 4.98 4.31
C LEU A 42 3.32 5.57 2.93
N ALA A 43 2.29 5.06 2.28
CA ALA A 43 1.87 5.52 0.95
C ALA A 43 1.38 6.98 0.98
N GLU A 44 0.57 7.36 1.96
CA GLU A 44 0.11 8.74 2.14
C GLU A 44 1.27 9.69 2.46
N LYS A 45 2.19 9.28 3.33
CA LYS A 45 3.37 10.08 3.68
C LYS A 45 4.27 10.31 2.47
N MET A 46 4.50 9.27 1.65
CA MET A 46 5.25 9.36 0.40
C MET A 46 4.57 10.30 -0.60
N GLU A 47 3.25 10.19 -0.81
CA GLU A 47 2.50 11.05 -1.73
C GLU A 47 2.57 12.52 -1.31
N ILE A 48 2.40 12.82 -0.03
CA ILE A 48 2.50 14.19 0.51
C ILE A 48 3.91 14.75 0.29
N TYR A 49 4.93 13.98 0.59
CA TYR A 49 6.32 14.38 0.43
C TYR A 49 6.67 14.68 -1.03
N ALA A 50 6.36 13.74 -1.93
CA ALA A 50 6.63 13.90 -3.35
C ALA A 50 5.84 15.06 -3.98
N ASN A 51 4.57 15.25 -3.59
CA ASN A 51 3.78 16.41 -4.03
C ASN A 51 4.35 17.74 -3.51
N GLY A 52 5.02 17.72 -2.35
CA GLY A 52 5.75 18.89 -1.83
C GLY A 52 6.92 19.29 -2.72
N ILE A 53 7.71 18.33 -3.16
CA ILE A 53 8.84 18.54 -4.10
C ILE A 53 8.32 19.05 -5.46
N LEU A 54 7.28 18.42 -5.99
CA LEU A 54 6.71 18.71 -7.31
C LEU A 54 5.82 19.97 -7.36
N LYS A 55 5.63 20.64 -6.22
CA LYS A 55 4.72 21.78 -6.12
C LYS A 55 5.06 22.93 -7.07
N THR A 56 6.33 23.20 -7.25
CA THR A 56 6.83 24.26 -8.15
C THR A 56 6.56 23.95 -9.62
N ASP A 57 6.55 22.67 -9.99
CA ASP A 57 6.30 22.23 -11.35
C ASP A 57 4.82 22.03 -11.67
N GLY A 58 3.96 22.16 -10.65
CA GLY A 58 2.51 21.97 -10.81
C GLY A 58 2.08 20.54 -11.11
N ILE A 59 2.96 19.56 -10.84
CA ILE A 59 2.75 18.14 -11.13
C ILE A 59 2.28 17.43 -9.87
N LYS A 60 1.37 16.46 -10.02
CA LYS A 60 0.97 15.55 -8.95
C LYS A 60 1.74 14.23 -9.09
N TYR A 61 2.31 13.74 -7.99
CA TYR A 61 3.13 12.53 -7.97
C TYR A 61 2.41 11.33 -8.61
N LYS A 62 1.16 11.08 -8.25
CA LYS A 62 0.34 10.00 -8.81
C LYS A 62 0.06 10.09 -10.31
N SER A 63 0.27 11.26 -10.94
CA SER A 63 0.07 11.44 -12.38
C SER A 63 1.33 11.24 -13.21
N ILE A 64 2.48 11.00 -12.57
CA ILE A 64 3.74 10.77 -13.28
C ILE A 64 3.71 9.40 -13.92
N ASN A 65 4.01 9.38 -15.24
CA ASN A 65 4.11 8.14 -16.01
C ASN A 65 5.57 7.71 -16.12
N GLU A 66 5.93 6.60 -15.46
CA GLU A 66 7.28 6.05 -15.45
C GLU A 66 7.79 5.58 -16.82
N THR A 67 6.89 5.37 -17.80
CA THR A 67 7.26 4.92 -19.14
C THR A 67 7.77 6.05 -20.03
N THR A 68 7.57 7.31 -19.64
CA THR A 68 8.08 8.48 -20.34
C THR A 68 9.46 8.86 -19.80
N LYS A 69 10.33 9.40 -20.68
CA LYS A 69 11.66 9.83 -20.25
C LYS A 69 11.63 10.84 -19.11
N ASN A 70 10.81 11.89 -19.25
CA ASN A 70 10.67 12.91 -18.22
C ASN A 70 10.08 12.34 -16.93
N GLY A 71 9.12 11.43 -17.03
CA GLY A 71 8.52 10.77 -15.86
C GLY A 71 9.53 9.93 -15.11
N ALA A 72 10.37 9.18 -15.80
CA ALA A 72 11.45 8.39 -15.20
C ALA A 72 12.46 9.30 -14.47
N GLU A 73 12.87 10.42 -15.09
CA GLU A 73 13.78 11.40 -14.47
C GLU A 73 13.19 12.00 -13.18
N TYR A 74 11.89 12.34 -13.14
CA TYR A 74 11.20 12.79 -11.93
C TYR A 74 11.17 11.72 -10.85
N ILE A 75 10.86 10.49 -11.22
CA ILE A 75 10.78 9.37 -10.29
C ILE A 75 12.15 9.08 -9.66
N ASP A 76 13.22 9.08 -10.46
CA ASP A 76 14.59 8.86 -9.96
C ASP A 76 15.02 9.95 -8.98
N ALA A 77 14.77 11.22 -9.31
CA ALA A 77 15.09 12.34 -8.43
C ALA A 77 14.30 12.26 -7.11
N ILE A 78 13.00 11.98 -7.17
CA ILE A 78 12.15 11.83 -5.98
C ILE A 78 12.59 10.62 -5.15
N ARG A 79 13.03 9.53 -5.80
CA ARG A 79 13.53 8.35 -5.11
C ARG A 79 14.75 8.67 -4.26
N GLU A 80 15.75 9.33 -4.83
CA GLU A 80 16.96 9.72 -4.09
C GLU A 80 16.61 10.56 -2.85
N GLU A 81 15.82 11.60 -3.03
CA GLU A 81 15.36 12.48 -1.95
C GLU A 81 14.51 11.76 -0.89
N ALA A 82 13.64 10.85 -1.32
CA ALA A 82 12.79 10.09 -0.41
C ALA A 82 13.59 9.09 0.44
N LEU A 83 14.56 8.40 -0.16
CA LEU A 83 15.43 7.48 0.57
C LEU A 83 16.25 8.21 1.63
N GLU A 84 16.76 9.41 1.32
CA GLU A 84 17.51 10.22 2.27
C GLU A 84 16.64 10.79 3.39
N THR A 85 15.42 11.25 3.06
CA THR A 85 14.57 11.99 4.01
C THR A 85 13.57 11.10 4.75
N LEU A 86 12.93 10.16 4.04
CA LEU A 86 11.90 9.27 4.58
C LEU A 86 12.45 7.89 4.96
N GLY A 87 13.58 7.48 4.36
CA GLY A 87 14.18 6.18 4.54
C GLY A 87 13.55 5.05 3.73
N TYR A 88 12.58 5.34 2.88
CA TYR A 88 11.91 4.36 1.98
C TYR A 88 11.37 5.05 0.73
N PHE A 89 10.98 4.23 -0.26
CA PHE A 89 10.43 4.72 -1.52
C PHE A 89 9.25 3.88 -2.01
N LEU A 90 8.25 4.55 -2.60
CA LEU A 90 7.12 3.96 -3.31
C LEU A 90 6.93 4.68 -4.65
N LYS A 91 6.73 3.93 -5.71
CA LYS A 91 6.39 4.46 -7.04
C LYS A 91 4.98 5.05 -7.06
N PRO A 92 4.65 5.92 -8.05
CA PRO A 92 3.29 6.45 -8.20
C PRO A 92 2.20 5.38 -8.24
N ASN A 93 2.41 4.29 -8.98
CA ASN A 93 1.46 3.19 -9.11
C ASN A 93 1.38 2.27 -7.88
N GLU A 94 2.30 2.41 -6.94
CA GLU A 94 2.34 1.69 -5.66
C GLU A 94 1.66 2.46 -4.53
N LEU A 95 1.17 3.66 -4.78
CA LEU A 95 0.39 4.43 -3.79
C LEU A 95 -0.93 3.73 -3.47
N PHE A 96 -1.33 3.77 -2.20
CA PHE A 96 -2.54 3.12 -1.72
C PHE A 96 -3.79 3.52 -2.52
N SER A 97 -3.94 4.80 -2.87
CA SER A 97 -5.05 5.30 -3.67
C SER A 97 -5.12 4.69 -5.08
N GLU A 98 -3.98 4.41 -5.68
CA GLU A 98 -3.90 3.81 -7.02
C GLU A 98 -4.16 2.29 -6.98
N VAL A 99 -3.67 1.62 -5.94
CA VAL A 99 -3.98 0.19 -5.70
C VAL A 99 -5.48 0.00 -5.44
N ALA A 100 -6.08 0.83 -4.59
CA ALA A 100 -7.50 0.78 -4.29
C ALA A 100 -8.38 1.01 -5.53
N LYS A 101 -7.98 1.92 -6.44
CA LYS A 101 -8.69 2.11 -7.72
C LYS A 101 -8.65 0.86 -8.60
N ARG A 102 -7.49 0.19 -8.68
CA ARG A 102 -7.36 -1.06 -9.45
C ARG A 102 -8.23 -2.18 -8.88
N GLY A 103 -8.28 -2.29 -7.54
CA GLY A 103 -9.10 -3.28 -6.84
C GLY A 103 -10.61 -3.07 -7.00
N ASN A 104 -11.04 -1.81 -7.15
CA ASN A 104 -12.45 -1.42 -7.27
C ASN A 104 -12.90 -1.21 -8.73
N SER A 105 -12.04 -1.48 -9.73
CA SER A 105 -12.43 -1.30 -11.12
C SER A 105 -13.30 -2.47 -11.62
N ASP A 106 -14.57 -2.19 -11.92
CA ASP A 106 -15.53 -3.12 -12.53
C ASP A 106 -15.31 -3.29 -14.04
N ILE A 107 -14.07 -3.47 -14.48
CA ILE A 107 -13.80 -3.71 -15.90
C ILE A 107 -14.06 -5.18 -16.17
N GLU A 108 -15.22 -5.49 -16.81
CA GLU A 108 -15.57 -6.83 -17.26
C GLU A 108 -14.41 -7.46 -18.06
N GLY A 109 -13.96 -8.63 -17.63
CA GLY A 109 -12.93 -9.42 -18.31
C GLY A 109 -11.49 -9.12 -17.91
N GLN A 110 -11.22 -8.15 -17.03
CA GLN A 110 -9.94 -8.02 -16.37
C GLN A 110 -10.03 -8.58 -14.96
N SER A 111 -9.23 -9.60 -14.71
CA SER A 111 -9.03 -10.14 -13.37
C SER A 111 -8.37 -9.06 -12.51
N ASN A 112 -9.12 -8.53 -11.53
CA ASN A 112 -8.64 -7.50 -10.61
C ASN A 112 -7.72 -8.11 -9.54
N PHE A 113 -6.70 -8.85 -9.97
CA PHE A 113 -5.72 -9.49 -9.09
C PHE A 113 -4.76 -8.45 -8.52
N ILE A 114 -5.20 -7.73 -7.51
CA ILE A 114 -4.33 -6.79 -6.77
C ILE A 114 -3.42 -7.50 -5.76
N ILE A 115 -3.70 -8.75 -5.40
CA ILE A 115 -2.97 -9.48 -4.35
C ILE A 115 -1.51 -9.65 -4.71
N GLU A 116 -1.21 -10.08 -5.94
CA GLU A 116 0.17 -10.23 -6.40
C GLU A 116 0.89 -8.87 -6.47
N ASP A 117 0.16 -7.82 -6.88
CA ASP A 117 0.71 -6.45 -6.89
C ASP A 117 0.97 -5.96 -5.48
N LEU A 118 0.06 -6.19 -4.53
CA LEU A 118 0.25 -5.85 -3.13
C LEU A 118 1.46 -6.55 -2.52
N GLN A 119 1.63 -7.85 -2.76
CA GLN A 119 2.81 -8.56 -2.27
C GLN A 119 4.10 -7.97 -2.81
N LYS A 120 4.15 -7.64 -4.11
CA LYS A 120 5.31 -6.97 -4.71
C LYS A 120 5.56 -5.61 -4.09
N ILE A 121 4.51 -4.83 -3.85
CA ILE A 121 4.62 -3.50 -3.24
C ILE A 121 5.18 -3.59 -1.82
N LEU A 122 4.67 -4.50 -0.98
CA LEU A 122 5.14 -4.69 0.38
C LEU A 122 6.62 -5.12 0.41
N ILE A 123 7.01 -6.02 -0.50
CA ILE A 123 8.42 -6.41 -0.68
C ILE A 123 9.25 -5.23 -1.17
N ASN A 124 8.75 -4.43 -2.12
CA ASN A 124 9.47 -3.28 -2.66
C ASN A 124 9.72 -2.20 -1.60
N ILE A 125 8.81 -2.01 -0.65
CA ILE A 125 9.03 -1.11 0.49
C ILE A 125 10.27 -1.56 1.27
N GLN A 126 10.35 -2.84 1.67
CA GLN A 126 11.49 -3.39 2.38
C GLN A 126 12.78 -3.31 1.54
N LEU A 127 12.71 -3.71 0.26
CA LEU A 127 13.88 -3.66 -0.62
C LEU A 127 14.38 -2.23 -0.87
N SER A 128 13.50 -1.23 -0.84
CA SER A 128 13.89 0.17 -1.03
C SER A 128 14.78 0.70 0.09
N THR A 129 14.70 0.10 1.29
CA THR A 129 15.48 0.51 2.46
C THR A 129 16.84 -0.18 2.58
N MET A 130 17.11 -1.20 1.75
CA MET A 130 18.38 -1.94 1.79
C MET A 130 19.58 -1.02 1.56
N GLY A 131 20.53 -1.07 2.46
CA GLY A 131 21.72 -0.21 2.44
C GLY A 131 21.49 1.22 2.96
N THR A 132 20.31 1.53 3.48
CA THR A 132 19.99 2.81 4.14
C THR A 132 20.00 2.65 5.66
N GLU A 133 19.98 3.77 6.39
CA GLU A 133 19.87 3.78 7.87
C GLU A 133 18.54 3.17 8.36
N SER A 134 17.54 3.09 7.50
CA SER A 134 16.19 2.57 7.83
C SER A 134 16.04 1.06 7.59
N GLU A 135 17.07 0.37 7.10
CA GLU A 135 16.99 -1.06 6.76
C GLU A 135 16.50 -1.90 7.95
N ASP A 136 17.10 -1.72 9.13
CA ASP A 136 16.73 -2.48 10.33
C ASP A 136 15.29 -2.22 10.79
N ASP A 137 14.78 -0.99 10.58
CA ASP A 137 13.41 -0.60 10.97
C ASP A 137 12.33 -1.23 10.07
N PHE A 138 12.69 -1.55 8.83
CA PHE A 138 11.79 -2.10 7.82
C PHE A 138 11.99 -3.61 7.58
N ASP A 139 13.04 -4.19 8.16
CA ASP A 139 13.31 -5.63 8.00
C ASP A 139 12.14 -6.45 8.57
N ASN A 140 11.69 -7.42 7.78
CA ASN A 140 10.60 -8.34 8.13
C ASN A 140 9.24 -7.67 8.46
N LEU A 141 9.06 -6.39 8.11
CA LEU A 141 7.89 -5.60 8.45
C LEU A 141 6.54 -6.25 8.04
N PHE A 142 6.54 -6.95 6.92
CA PHE A 142 5.35 -7.59 6.36
C PHE A 142 5.46 -9.12 6.29
N GLU A 143 6.42 -9.72 6.98
CA GLU A 143 6.71 -11.16 6.89
C GLU A 143 5.50 -12.03 7.29
N ASP A 144 4.74 -11.59 8.29
CA ASP A 144 3.58 -12.31 8.81
C ASP A 144 2.31 -12.14 7.96
N MET A 145 2.38 -11.34 6.89
CA MET A 145 1.23 -11.08 6.01
C MET A 145 1.21 -12.04 4.82
N ASP A 146 0.56 -13.20 4.97
CA ASP A 146 0.31 -14.13 3.85
C ASP A 146 -0.98 -13.75 3.09
N LEU A 147 -0.84 -12.91 2.07
CA LEU A 147 -1.96 -12.46 1.22
C LEU A 147 -2.55 -13.59 0.35
N ASN A 148 -1.87 -14.72 0.21
CA ASN A 148 -2.38 -15.90 -0.51
C ASN A 148 -3.11 -16.89 0.39
N SER A 149 -3.21 -16.61 1.69
CA SER A 149 -3.88 -17.49 2.64
C SER A 149 -5.33 -17.76 2.24
N THR A 150 -5.72 -19.04 2.23
CA THR A 150 -7.11 -19.45 2.03
C THR A 150 -8.05 -19.01 3.15
N LYS A 151 -7.51 -18.53 4.27
CA LYS A 151 -8.27 -17.93 5.38
C LYS A 151 -8.87 -16.58 4.99
N LEU A 152 -8.21 -15.81 4.11
CA LEU A 152 -8.75 -14.58 3.52
C LEU A 152 -9.82 -14.85 2.46
N GLY A 153 -9.77 -16.00 1.78
CA GLY A 153 -10.73 -16.39 0.75
C GLY A 153 -10.18 -17.54 -0.10
N LYS A 154 -11.08 -18.35 -0.65
CA LYS A 154 -10.69 -19.50 -1.46
C LYS A 154 -10.26 -19.13 -2.89
N SER A 155 -10.71 -18.00 -3.37
CA SER A 155 -10.32 -17.46 -4.69
C SER A 155 -9.64 -16.10 -4.54
N PRO A 156 -8.87 -15.66 -5.54
CA PRO A 156 -8.27 -14.33 -5.54
C PRO A 156 -9.30 -13.20 -5.43
N GLU A 157 -10.46 -13.34 -6.08
CA GLU A 157 -11.55 -12.37 -6.02
C GLU A 157 -12.08 -12.23 -4.60
N ALA A 158 -12.35 -13.36 -3.91
CA ALA A 158 -12.83 -13.35 -2.53
C ALA A 158 -11.81 -12.75 -1.56
N ARG A 159 -10.51 -12.87 -1.85
CA ARG A 159 -9.45 -12.21 -1.07
C ARG A 159 -9.42 -10.70 -1.31
N ASN A 160 -9.59 -10.26 -2.57
CA ASN A 160 -9.66 -8.84 -2.91
C ASN A 160 -10.81 -8.11 -2.21
N GLU A 161 -11.96 -8.77 -2.02
CA GLU A 161 -13.11 -8.16 -1.32
C GLU A 161 -12.83 -7.89 0.16
N ILE A 162 -11.88 -8.60 0.77
CA ILE A 162 -11.51 -8.45 2.19
C ILE A 162 -10.40 -7.41 2.35
N ILE A 163 -9.50 -7.34 1.39
CA ILE A 163 -8.36 -6.40 1.37
C ILE A 163 -8.80 -5.03 0.89
#